data_483da11b373755345acd77bd4e234aae
#
_entry.id   483da11b373755345acd77bd4e234aae
#
_cell.length_a   1.000
_cell.length_b   1.000
_cell.length_c   1.000
_cell.angle_alpha   90.00
_cell.angle_beta   90.00
_cell.angle_gamma   90.00
#
_symmetry.space_group_name_H-M   'P 1'
#
loop_
_entity.id
_entity.type
_entity.pdbx_description
1 polymer ?
#
loop_
_entity_poly.entity_id
_entity_poly.type
_entity_poly.pdbx_seq_one_letter_code
_entity_poly.pdbx_strand_id
1 'polypeptide(L)'
;MQQQEDHHHHQDQSEDSTTTTIKSSIDELSKKWNIEKPIYDLHLGRRRDVVDTTVKVNQVIFHIPKLTNDDLFVLWNCLWPDCHNCCEKQGRLPLTKDDLYSLKNKLNYRSINEFLDKETKISSWNEPGSYGNLITHLTMISLKRKVNETNEEDGKPIKCRFLDNQGSCQIQEGKPGVCWLYPFASWMESYNNRPLVHATFQFTGDCPGFYLSKTIEDMMPVLQDYSSKIYNFNMSTNRTIREGFGATNIIY
;
A
#
# COMPACT_ATOMS: atom_id res chain seq x y z
N MET A 1 28.57 -33.42 -46.97
CA MET A 1 29.15 -32.78 -45.78
C MET A 1 28.06 -31.87 -45.18
N GLN A 2 27.39 -32.42 -44.19
CA GLN A 2 26.34 -31.70 -43.42
C GLN A 2 27.02 -31.19 -42.17
N GLN A 3 26.92 -29.86 -41.93
CA GLN A 3 27.25 -29.26 -40.64
C GLN A 3 25.93 -29.01 -39.90
N GLN A 4 25.78 -29.66 -38.75
CA GLN A 4 24.77 -29.40 -37.76
C GLN A 4 25.25 -28.24 -36.88
N GLU A 5 24.43 -27.18 -36.79
CA GLU A 5 24.62 -26.13 -35.83
C GLU A 5 23.81 -26.47 -34.56
N ASP A 6 24.51 -26.65 -33.46
CA ASP A 6 23.97 -26.82 -32.12
C ASP A 6 23.51 -25.48 -31.59
N HIS A 7 22.18 -25.27 -31.49
CA HIS A 7 21.61 -24.21 -30.70
C HIS A 7 21.53 -24.61 -29.22
N HIS A 8 22.49 -24.13 -28.42
CA HIS A 8 22.39 -24.20 -26.98
C HIS A 8 21.33 -23.21 -26.45
N HIS A 9 20.33 -23.78 -25.84
CA HIS A 9 19.37 -23.14 -24.96
C HIS A 9 20.08 -22.55 -23.72
N HIS A 10 20.15 -21.24 -23.65
CA HIS A 10 20.41 -20.50 -22.42
C HIS A 10 19.16 -19.67 -22.07
N GLN A 11 18.20 -20.31 -21.44
CA GLN A 11 17.12 -19.66 -20.70
C GLN A 11 16.75 -20.59 -19.55
N ASP A 12 16.90 -20.13 -18.33
CA ASP A 12 16.25 -20.61 -17.10
C ASP A 12 17.19 -20.68 -15.87
N GLN A 13 17.79 -19.57 -15.48
CA GLN A 13 18.44 -19.50 -14.16
C GLN A 13 18.15 -18.23 -13.36
N SER A 14 17.42 -17.21 -13.89
CA SER A 14 17.20 -15.96 -13.15
C SER A 14 15.91 -15.93 -12.33
N GLU A 15 14.89 -16.73 -12.68
CA GLU A 15 13.62 -16.76 -11.95
C GLU A 15 13.69 -17.55 -10.65
N ASP A 16 14.51 -18.56 -10.56
CA ASP A 16 14.59 -19.44 -9.38
C ASP A 16 15.30 -18.78 -8.19
N SER A 17 16.30 -17.94 -8.44
CA SER A 17 17.04 -17.26 -7.38
C SER A 17 16.23 -16.18 -6.68
N THR A 18 15.41 -15.42 -7.43
CA THR A 18 14.55 -14.35 -6.86
C THR A 18 13.42 -14.95 -6.05
N THR A 19 12.79 -16.01 -6.53
CA THR A 19 11.73 -16.74 -5.84
C THR A 19 12.24 -17.39 -4.56
N THR A 20 13.45 -17.93 -4.56
CA THR A 20 14.09 -18.54 -3.38
C THR A 20 14.41 -17.49 -2.32
N THR A 21 14.89 -16.30 -2.71
CA THR A 21 15.22 -15.20 -1.80
C THR A 21 13.95 -14.62 -1.16
N ILE A 22 12.87 -14.45 -1.93
CA ILE A 22 11.56 -14.00 -1.40
C ILE A 22 11.00 -15.04 -0.41
N LYS A 23 11.06 -16.33 -0.73
CA LYS A 23 10.65 -17.41 0.16
C LYS A 23 11.41 -17.38 1.49
N SER A 24 12.71 -17.25 1.48
CA SER A 24 13.53 -17.22 2.70
C SER A 24 13.20 -16.02 3.58
N SER A 25 13.00 -14.83 2.99
CA SER A 25 12.65 -13.62 3.70
C SER A 25 11.27 -13.71 4.37
N ILE A 26 10.29 -14.31 3.69
CA ILE A 26 8.95 -14.51 4.23
C ILE A 26 8.96 -15.61 5.30
N ASP A 27 9.73 -16.68 5.15
CA ASP A 27 9.91 -17.72 6.17
C ASP A 27 10.55 -17.16 7.45
N GLU A 28 11.54 -16.31 7.33
CA GLU A 28 12.14 -15.61 8.47
C GLU A 28 11.16 -14.66 9.15
N LEU A 29 10.37 -13.90 8.38
CA LEU A 29 9.35 -13.02 8.89
C LEU A 29 8.22 -13.78 9.60
N SER A 30 7.74 -14.88 9.04
CA SER A 30 6.71 -15.70 9.67
C SER A 30 7.18 -16.26 11.01
N LYS A 31 8.44 -16.69 11.13
CA LYS A 31 9.04 -17.12 12.38
C LYS A 31 9.20 -15.98 13.37
N LYS A 32 9.70 -14.85 12.92
CA LYS A 32 9.91 -13.65 13.75
C LYS A 32 8.61 -13.10 14.32
N TRP A 33 7.55 -13.10 13.50
CA TRP A 33 6.27 -12.49 13.84
C TRP A 33 5.20 -13.49 14.27
N ASN A 34 5.52 -14.78 14.32
CA ASN A 34 4.59 -15.86 14.65
C ASN A 34 3.29 -15.82 13.82
N ILE A 35 3.43 -15.55 12.53
CA ILE A 35 2.30 -15.47 11.60
C ILE A 35 1.77 -16.89 11.36
N GLU A 36 0.45 -17.05 11.43
CA GLU A 36 -0.20 -18.35 11.20
C GLU A 36 0.03 -18.84 9.76
N LYS A 37 0.30 -20.14 9.64
CA LYS A 37 0.61 -20.76 8.34
C LYS A 37 -0.44 -20.50 7.25
N PRO A 38 -1.76 -20.56 7.51
CA PRO A 38 -2.77 -20.23 6.48
C PRO A 38 -2.67 -18.82 5.93
N ILE A 39 -2.36 -17.83 6.76
CA ILE A 39 -2.14 -16.43 6.33
C ILE A 39 -0.89 -16.33 5.47
N TYR A 40 0.16 -17.01 5.88
CA TYR A 40 1.41 -17.08 5.16
C TYR A 40 1.24 -17.71 3.76
N ASP A 41 0.51 -18.84 3.68
CA ASP A 41 0.21 -19.51 2.41
C ASP A 41 -0.70 -18.66 1.50
N LEU A 42 -1.64 -17.89 2.08
CA LEU A 42 -2.44 -16.92 1.35
C LEU A 42 -1.55 -15.84 0.73
N HIS A 43 -0.64 -15.28 1.51
CA HIS A 43 0.30 -14.25 1.09
C HIS A 43 1.19 -14.71 -0.07
N LEU A 44 1.62 -15.96 -0.05
CA LEU A 44 2.42 -16.57 -1.13
C LEU A 44 1.60 -16.99 -2.36
N GLY A 45 0.28 -16.74 -2.39
CA GLY A 45 -0.60 -17.19 -3.45
C GLY A 45 -0.76 -18.71 -3.55
N ARG A 46 -0.43 -19.45 -2.48
CA ARG A 46 -0.55 -20.92 -2.42
C ARG A 46 -1.97 -21.38 -2.12
N ARG A 47 -2.81 -20.51 -1.54
CA ARG A 47 -4.22 -20.81 -1.26
C ARG A 47 -5.07 -20.61 -2.50
N ARG A 48 -5.96 -21.58 -2.76
CA ARG A 48 -6.95 -21.53 -3.85
C ARG A 48 -8.37 -21.45 -3.33
N ASP A 49 -8.55 -21.72 -2.05
CA ASP A 49 -9.82 -21.76 -1.32
C ASP A 49 -10.12 -20.41 -0.65
N VAL A 50 -9.92 -19.32 -1.37
CA VAL A 50 -10.16 -17.95 -0.90
C VAL A 50 -11.37 -17.36 -1.59
N VAL A 51 -12.31 -16.84 -0.81
CA VAL A 51 -13.44 -16.05 -1.31
C VAL A 51 -13.49 -14.71 -0.62
N ASP A 52 -13.96 -13.69 -1.33
CA ASP A 52 -14.19 -12.39 -0.73
C ASP A 52 -15.56 -12.36 -0.04
N THR A 53 -15.55 -11.91 1.21
CA THR A 53 -16.77 -11.55 1.93
C THR A 53 -16.89 -10.04 2.00
N THR A 54 -17.98 -9.49 1.49
CA THR A 54 -18.18 -8.04 1.51
C THR A 54 -18.92 -7.59 2.77
N VAL A 55 -18.38 -6.56 3.42
CA VAL A 55 -19.00 -5.90 4.57
C VAL A 55 -19.10 -4.41 4.29
N LYS A 56 -20.31 -3.87 4.32
CA LYS A 56 -20.53 -2.44 4.16
C LYS A 56 -20.51 -1.75 5.50
N VAL A 57 -19.61 -0.79 5.67
CA VAL A 57 -19.52 0.08 6.84
C VAL A 57 -19.52 1.53 6.35
N ASN A 58 -20.56 2.27 6.71
CA ASN A 58 -20.80 3.62 6.22
C ASN A 58 -20.80 3.68 4.66
N GLN A 59 -19.86 4.43 4.06
CA GLN A 59 -19.73 4.60 2.61
C GLN A 59 -18.67 3.67 1.99
N VAL A 60 -18.13 2.73 2.77
CA VAL A 60 -17.05 1.83 2.31
C VAL A 60 -17.54 0.39 2.29
N ILE A 61 -17.25 -0.31 1.20
CA ILE A 61 -17.42 -1.76 1.08
C ILE A 61 -16.04 -2.40 1.28
N PHE A 62 -15.91 -3.13 2.36
CA PHE A 62 -14.70 -3.89 2.66
C PHE A 62 -14.80 -5.30 2.05
N HIS A 63 -13.74 -5.71 1.40
CA HIS A 63 -13.54 -7.06 0.86
C HIS A 63 -12.62 -7.82 1.81
N ILE A 64 -13.18 -8.71 2.58
CA ILE A 64 -12.48 -9.47 3.61
C ILE A 64 -12.29 -10.90 3.13
N PRO A 65 -11.04 -11.40 3.02
CA PRO A 65 -10.78 -12.75 2.58
C PRO A 65 -11.28 -13.78 3.59
N LYS A 66 -11.93 -14.83 3.08
CA LYS A 66 -12.34 -16.00 3.85
C LYS A 66 -11.70 -17.25 3.25
N LEU A 67 -11.03 -18.04 4.09
CA LEU A 67 -10.47 -19.34 3.77
C LEU A 67 -11.58 -20.37 3.91
N THR A 68 -12.08 -20.89 2.79
CA THR A 68 -13.27 -21.75 2.80
C THR A 68 -13.02 -23.14 3.38
N ASN A 69 -11.81 -23.70 3.21
CA ASN A 69 -11.46 -25.01 3.77
C ASN A 69 -11.36 -24.99 5.28
N ASP A 70 -10.92 -23.88 5.85
CA ASP A 70 -10.75 -23.72 7.32
C ASP A 70 -11.97 -23.03 7.96
N ASP A 71 -12.86 -22.48 7.14
CA ASP A 71 -14.01 -21.63 7.55
C ASP A 71 -13.59 -20.46 8.42
N LEU A 72 -12.49 -19.78 8.02
CA LEU A 72 -11.86 -18.70 8.79
C LEU A 72 -11.72 -17.44 7.95
N PHE A 73 -12.04 -16.29 8.53
CA PHE A 73 -11.72 -14.99 7.98
C PHE A 73 -10.27 -14.62 8.26
N VAL A 74 -9.63 -13.97 7.29
CA VAL A 74 -8.35 -13.30 7.49
C VAL A 74 -8.63 -11.88 7.90
N LEU A 75 -8.39 -11.56 9.15
CA LEU A 75 -8.65 -10.27 9.77
C LEU A 75 -7.34 -9.55 10.10
N TRP A 76 -7.45 -8.28 10.48
CA TRP A 76 -6.28 -7.48 10.80
C TRP A 76 -6.56 -6.51 11.96
N ASN A 77 -5.53 -6.30 12.78
CA ASN A 77 -5.48 -5.26 13.79
C ASN A 77 -4.06 -4.68 13.88
N CYS A 78 -3.95 -3.37 14.03
CA CYS A 78 -2.64 -2.74 14.18
C CYS A 78 -2.03 -3.05 15.54
N LEU A 79 -0.79 -3.50 15.56
CA LEU A 79 -0.04 -3.79 16.79
C LEU A 79 0.83 -2.61 17.26
N TRP A 80 0.56 -1.39 16.77
CA TRP A 80 1.24 -0.20 17.27
C TRP A 80 0.86 0.03 18.76
N PRO A 81 1.81 0.42 19.66
CA PRO A 81 3.19 0.84 19.40
C PRO A 81 4.22 -0.29 19.34
N ASP A 82 3.86 -1.54 19.56
CA ASP A 82 4.81 -2.66 19.60
C ASP A 82 5.36 -3.03 18.22
N CYS A 83 4.66 -2.63 17.15
CA CYS A 83 5.09 -2.83 15.78
C CYS A 83 5.06 -1.51 14.99
N HIS A 84 6.15 -1.22 14.27
CA HIS A 84 6.29 -0.09 13.36
C HIS A 84 6.91 -0.48 12.02
N ASN A 85 6.71 -1.71 11.62
CA ASN A 85 7.31 -2.32 10.44
C ASN A 85 6.97 -1.56 9.14
N CYS A 86 5.73 -1.04 9.01
CA CYS A 86 5.32 -0.19 7.89
C CYS A 86 6.11 1.14 7.81
N CYS A 87 6.69 1.61 8.90
CA CYS A 87 7.56 2.78 8.94
C CYS A 87 9.04 2.42 8.75
N GLU A 88 9.46 1.21 9.14
CA GLU A 88 10.84 0.74 8.94
C GLU A 88 11.13 0.34 7.49
N LYS A 89 10.10 -0.09 6.76
CA LYS A 89 10.18 -0.50 5.36
C LYS A 89 9.28 0.35 4.48
N GLN A 90 9.41 1.64 4.61
CA GLN A 90 8.57 2.59 3.89
C GLN A 90 8.83 2.56 2.40
N GLY A 91 7.76 2.45 1.63
CA GLY A 91 7.75 2.65 0.19
C GLY A 91 7.54 4.13 -0.19
N ARG A 92 6.97 4.34 -1.36
CA ARG A 92 6.58 5.66 -1.86
C ARG A 92 5.43 6.24 -1.03
N LEU A 93 5.46 7.54 -0.75
CA LEU A 93 4.42 8.25 -0.01
C LEU A 93 3.76 9.33 -0.89
N PRO A 94 2.81 8.96 -1.75
CA PRO A 94 2.05 9.95 -2.51
C PRO A 94 1.23 10.83 -1.56
N LEU A 95 1.14 12.11 -1.92
CA LEU A 95 0.46 13.13 -1.13
C LEU A 95 -0.78 13.63 -1.86
N THR A 96 -1.89 13.69 -1.15
CA THR A 96 -3.06 14.44 -1.58
C THR A 96 -2.86 15.93 -1.34
N LYS A 97 -3.72 16.75 -1.92
CA LYS A 97 -3.71 18.21 -1.65
C LYS A 97 -3.86 18.51 -0.15
N ASP A 98 -4.73 17.77 0.54
CA ASP A 98 -4.96 17.95 1.97
C ASP A 98 -3.71 17.59 2.79
N ASP A 99 -2.99 16.52 2.38
CA ASP A 99 -1.71 16.14 2.99
C ASP A 99 -0.65 17.23 2.86
N LEU A 100 -0.57 17.91 1.70
CA LEU A 100 0.39 18.99 1.48
C LEU A 100 0.23 20.11 2.52
N TYR A 101 -1.00 20.54 2.76
CA TYR A 101 -1.27 21.61 3.74
C TYR A 101 -1.09 21.13 5.17
N SER A 102 -1.52 19.92 5.49
CA SER A 102 -1.36 19.33 6.81
C SER A 102 0.12 19.21 7.20
N LEU A 103 0.93 18.62 6.30
CA LEU A 103 2.37 18.47 6.52
C LEU A 103 3.11 19.79 6.54
N LYS A 104 2.78 20.72 5.63
CA LYS A 104 3.35 22.09 5.63
C LYS A 104 3.17 22.75 7.01
N ASN A 105 1.96 22.64 7.58
CA ASN A 105 1.67 23.22 8.90
C ASN A 105 2.37 22.46 10.02
N LYS A 106 2.35 21.13 9.99
CA LYS A 106 3.01 20.28 11.01
C LYS A 106 4.52 20.47 11.05
N LEU A 107 5.15 20.69 9.89
CA LEU A 107 6.59 20.94 9.76
C LEU A 107 6.95 22.42 9.84
N ASN A 108 5.98 23.30 10.13
CA ASN A 108 6.16 24.75 10.34
C ASN A 108 6.80 25.50 9.15
N TYR A 109 6.51 25.07 7.91
CA TYR A 109 6.93 25.82 6.72
C TYR A 109 6.12 27.09 6.55
N ARG A 110 6.78 28.19 6.18
CA ARG A 110 6.14 29.50 5.97
C ARG A 110 5.21 29.52 4.76
N SER A 111 5.62 28.82 3.69
CA SER A 111 4.85 28.74 2.44
C SER A 111 4.74 27.31 1.93
N ILE A 112 3.74 27.08 1.10
CA ILE A 112 3.58 25.78 0.42
C ILE A 112 4.72 25.54 -0.57
N ASN A 113 5.22 26.58 -1.24
CA ASN A 113 6.30 26.44 -2.20
C ASN A 113 7.60 26.01 -1.51
N GLU A 114 7.91 26.56 -0.36
CA GLU A 114 9.07 26.15 0.44
C GLU A 114 8.95 24.69 0.88
N PHE A 115 7.76 24.27 1.31
CA PHE A 115 7.50 22.88 1.68
C PHE A 115 7.67 21.95 0.46
N LEU A 116 7.08 22.30 -0.69
CA LEU A 116 7.19 21.48 -1.91
C LEU A 116 8.65 21.30 -2.33
N ASP A 117 9.43 22.34 -2.33
CA ASP A 117 10.84 22.31 -2.72
C ASP A 117 11.67 21.41 -1.78
N LYS A 118 11.54 21.61 -0.47
CA LYS A 118 12.36 20.91 0.51
C LYS A 118 11.93 19.49 0.81
N GLU A 119 10.60 19.24 0.86
CA GLU A 119 10.05 18.03 1.43
C GLU A 119 9.52 17.05 0.41
N THR A 120 9.26 17.50 -0.81
CA THR A 120 8.60 16.67 -1.81
C THR A 120 9.45 16.45 -3.05
N LYS A 121 9.09 15.40 -3.79
CA LYS A 121 9.52 15.20 -5.17
C LYS A 121 8.31 15.02 -6.06
N ILE A 122 8.45 15.46 -7.32
CA ILE A 122 7.42 15.36 -8.35
C ILE A 122 7.88 14.33 -9.36
N SER A 123 7.04 13.34 -9.61
CA SER A 123 7.23 12.34 -10.66
C SER A 123 6.13 12.49 -11.70
N SER A 124 6.46 12.40 -12.97
CA SER A 124 5.49 12.48 -14.08
C SER A 124 5.72 11.32 -15.03
N TRP A 125 4.63 10.76 -15.53
CA TRP A 125 4.67 9.68 -16.54
C TRP A 125 3.43 9.74 -17.42
N ASN A 126 3.49 9.01 -18.53
CA ASN A 126 2.39 8.91 -19.47
C ASN A 126 1.79 7.49 -19.38
N GLU A 127 0.47 7.41 -19.32
CA GLU A 127 -0.26 6.13 -19.39
C GLU A 127 -1.17 6.09 -20.62
N PRO A 128 -1.32 4.91 -21.26
CA PRO A 128 -2.36 4.74 -22.29
C PRO A 128 -3.73 4.96 -21.65
N GLY A 129 -4.51 5.88 -22.23
CA GLY A 129 -5.88 6.10 -21.80
C GLY A 129 -6.78 4.90 -22.11
N SER A 130 -7.88 4.78 -21.40
CA SER A 130 -8.84 3.68 -21.50
C SER A 130 -9.46 3.47 -22.90
N TYR A 131 -9.25 4.38 -23.82
CA TYR A 131 -9.78 4.36 -25.20
C TYR A 131 -8.69 4.26 -26.28
N GLY A 132 -7.53 3.71 -25.96
CA GLY A 132 -6.55 3.22 -26.92
C GLY A 132 -5.68 4.29 -27.65
N ASN A 133 -6.14 5.52 -27.82
CA ASN A 133 -5.44 6.57 -28.59
C ASN A 133 -5.13 7.84 -27.77
N LEU A 134 -5.56 7.91 -26.53
CA LEU A 134 -5.29 9.04 -25.64
C LEU A 134 -4.16 8.67 -24.66
N ILE A 135 -3.12 9.49 -24.66
CA ILE A 135 -2.08 9.40 -23.64
C ILE A 135 -2.49 10.32 -22.50
N THR A 136 -2.64 9.76 -21.31
CA THR A 136 -2.89 10.55 -20.10
C THR A 136 -1.56 10.85 -19.43
N HIS A 137 -1.26 12.14 -19.27
CA HIS A 137 -0.12 12.58 -18.49
C HIS A 137 -0.50 12.64 -17.01
N LEU A 138 0.21 11.86 -16.19
CA LEU A 138 -0.01 11.80 -14.76
C LEU A 138 1.16 12.43 -14.02
N THR A 139 0.86 13.15 -12.96
CA THR A 139 1.84 13.77 -12.07
C THR A 139 1.55 13.38 -10.64
N MET A 140 2.55 12.94 -9.91
CA MET A 140 2.45 12.58 -8.51
C MET A 140 3.42 13.39 -7.68
N ILE A 141 2.93 13.99 -6.60
CA ILE A 141 3.75 14.61 -5.57
C ILE A 141 3.92 13.58 -4.46
N SER A 142 5.15 13.26 -4.11
CA SER A 142 5.48 12.32 -3.04
C SER A 142 6.34 13.00 -1.98
N LEU A 143 6.16 12.61 -0.73
CA LEU A 143 7.05 13.01 0.35
C LEU A 143 8.44 12.38 0.15
N LYS A 144 9.50 13.16 0.28
CA LYS A 144 10.88 12.63 0.32
C LYS A 144 11.05 11.71 1.53
N ARG A 145 11.53 10.50 1.29
CA ARG A 145 11.78 9.50 2.34
C ARG A 145 13.11 9.72 3.06
N LYS A 146 14.07 10.36 2.36
CA LYS A 146 15.36 10.85 2.89
C LYS A 146 15.53 12.32 2.54
N VAL A 147 16.32 13.05 3.31
CA VAL A 147 16.58 14.48 3.05
C VAL A 147 17.18 14.71 1.66
N ASN A 148 18.12 13.86 1.25
CA ASN A 148 18.81 13.94 -0.04
C ASN A 148 18.32 12.86 -1.03
N GLU A 149 17.03 12.52 -0.99
CA GLU A 149 16.47 11.50 -1.89
C GLU A 149 16.53 11.95 -3.35
N THR A 150 17.09 11.09 -4.21
CA THR A 150 17.09 11.26 -5.66
C THR A 150 16.02 10.36 -6.30
N ASN A 151 15.69 10.62 -7.58
CA ASN A 151 14.72 9.79 -8.31
C ASN A 151 15.19 8.34 -8.52
N GLU A 152 16.50 8.08 -8.50
CA GLU A 152 17.09 6.76 -8.67
C GLU A 152 16.86 5.84 -7.45
N GLU A 153 16.57 6.42 -6.27
CA GLU A 153 16.29 5.67 -5.05
C GLU A 153 14.81 5.28 -4.91
N ASP A 154 14.00 5.59 -5.92
CA ASP A 154 12.56 5.39 -5.86
C ASP A 154 12.18 3.89 -5.91
N GLY A 155 11.31 3.49 -4.98
CA GLY A 155 10.78 2.13 -4.91
C GLY A 155 11.46 1.19 -3.92
N LYS A 156 12.69 1.45 -3.46
CA LYS A 156 13.34 0.60 -2.45
C LYS A 156 12.76 0.86 -1.06
N PRO A 157 12.37 -0.18 -0.30
CA PRO A 157 11.95 -0.02 1.09
C PRO A 157 13.08 0.56 1.95
N ILE A 158 12.79 1.62 2.68
CA ILE A 158 13.74 2.26 3.61
C ILE A 158 13.05 2.68 4.89
N LYS A 159 13.79 2.85 5.98
CA LYS A 159 13.26 3.40 7.22
C LYS A 159 12.74 4.83 7.00
N CYS A 160 11.53 5.11 7.48
CA CYS A 160 10.95 6.45 7.44
C CYS A 160 11.82 7.43 8.24
N ARG A 161 12.13 8.59 7.65
CA ARG A 161 12.94 9.61 8.32
C ARG A 161 12.26 10.28 9.52
N PHE A 162 10.94 10.16 9.62
CA PHE A 162 10.16 10.67 10.75
C PHE A 162 9.93 9.64 11.85
N LEU A 163 10.45 8.42 11.69
CA LEU A 163 10.46 7.41 12.75
C LEU A 163 11.68 7.66 13.63
N ASP A 164 11.44 7.99 14.88
CA ASP A 164 12.52 8.18 15.85
C ASP A 164 13.14 6.86 16.33
N ASN A 165 14.13 6.92 17.21
CA ASN A 165 14.80 5.74 17.72
C ASN A 165 13.96 4.96 18.75
N GLN A 166 12.86 5.53 19.21
CA GLN A 166 11.91 4.92 20.15
C GLN A 166 10.72 4.29 19.44
N GLY A 167 10.68 4.35 18.09
CA GLY A 167 9.58 3.82 17.29
C GLY A 167 8.39 4.77 17.15
N SER A 168 8.52 6.03 17.57
CA SER A 168 7.44 7.00 17.47
C SER A 168 7.52 7.83 16.18
N CYS A 169 6.37 8.16 15.63
CA CYS A 169 6.27 8.99 14.43
C CYS A 169 6.25 10.47 14.81
N GLN A 170 7.27 11.23 14.41
CA GLN A 170 7.39 12.66 14.70
C GLN A 170 6.27 13.52 14.08
N ILE A 171 5.60 12.99 13.05
CA ILE A 171 4.49 13.65 12.36
C ILE A 171 3.16 12.92 12.56
N GLN A 172 2.99 12.18 13.66
CA GLN A 172 1.85 11.27 13.89
C GLN A 172 0.49 11.92 13.62
N GLU A 173 0.27 13.14 14.08
CA GLU A 173 -1.01 13.86 13.90
C GLU A 173 -1.24 14.36 12.48
N GLY A 174 -0.16 14.66 11.74
CA GLY A 174 -0.17 15.17 10.37
C GLY A 174 0.37 14.20 9.34
N LYS A 175 0.49 12.91 9.67
CA LYS A 175 1.03 11.92 8.74
C LYS A 175 0.16 11.79 7.49
N PRO A 176 0.77 11.52 6.32
CA PRO A 176 0.04 11.39 5.05
C PRO A 176 -1.09 10.36 5.11
N GLY A 177 -2.13 10.59 4.31
CA GLY A 177 -3.26 9.70 4.19
C GLY A 177 -2.88 8.24 3.93
N VAL A 178 -1.89 8.01 3.07
CA VAL A 178 -1.35 6.65 2.78
C VAL A 178 -0.81 5.94 4.02
N CYS A 179 -0.26 6.67 5.00
CA CYS A 179 0.20 6.07 6.26
C CYS A 179 -0.95 5.63 7.16
N TRP A 180 -2.12 6.28 7.04
CA TRP A 180 -3.32 5.89 7.76
C TRP A 180 -4.02 4.69 7.16
N LEU A 181 -3.85 4.47 5.85
CA LEU A 181 -4.58 3.43 5.13
C LEU A 181 -4.00 2.04 5.29
N TYR A 182 -2.70 1.92 5.56
CA TYR A 182 -2.07 0.61 5.67
C TYR A 182 -2.77 -0.27 6.72
N PRO A 183 -3.09 -1.52 6.42
CA PRO A 183 -2.75 -2.29 5.23
C PRO A 183 -3.83 -2.31 4.14
N PHE A 184 -4.70 -1.32 4.10
CA PHE A 184 -5.78 -1.30 3.11
C PHE A 184 -5.33 -0.68 1.79
N ALA A 185 -5.66 -1.36 0.69
CA ALA A 185 -5.80 -0.77 -0.62
C ALA A 185 -7.25 -0.34 -0.80
N SER A 186 -7.48 0.77 -1.47
CA SER A 186 -8.83 1.25 -1.73
C SER A 186 -8.96 1.86 -3.11
N TRP A 187 -10.15 1.75 -3.67
CA TRP A 187 -10.50 2.37 -4.96
C TRP A 187 -11.93 2.90 -4.91
N MET A 188 -12.26 3.74 -5.88
CA MET A 188 -13.56 4.36 -5.97
C MET A 188 -14.22 4.01 -7.31
N GLU A 189 -15.47 3.59 -7.24
CA GLU A 189 -16.35 3.40 -8.38
C GLU A 189 -17.48 4.42 -8.36
N SER A 190 -18.10 4.66 -9.52
CA SER A 190 -19.29 5.47 -9.62
C SER A 190 -20.49 4.55 -9.87
N TYR A 191 -21.43 4.55 -8.93
CA TYR A 191 -22.68 3.82 -9.06
C TYR A 191 -23.85 4.79 -8.96
N ASN A 192 -24.67 4.88 -10.00
CA ASN A 192 -25.80 5.83 -10.06
C ASN A 192 -25.40 7.28 -9.70
N ASN A 193 -24.27 7.77 -10.24
CA ASN A 193 -23.68 9.08 -9.96
C ASN A 193 -23.30 9.32 -8.48
N ARG A 194 -23.19 8.28 -7.69
CA ARG A 194 -22.69 8.36 -6.31
C ARG A 194 -21.36 7.64 -6.19
N PRO A 195 -20.39 8.22 -5.47
CA PRO A 195 -19.13 7.54 -5.22
C PRO A 195 -19.37 6.34 -4.31
N LEU A 196 -18.85 5.18 -4.73
CA LEU A 196 -18.81 3.96 -3.95
C LEU A 196 -17.34 3.63 -3.72
N VAL A 197 -16.93 3.56 -2.46
CA VAL A 197 -15.55 3.28 -2.09
C VAL A 197 -15.43 1.83 -1.67
N HIS A 198 -14.45 1.15 -2.23
CA HIS A 198 -14.09 -0.22 -1.89
C HIS A 198 -12.75 -0.25 -1.19
N ALA A 199 -12.55 -1.22 -0.32
CA ALA A 199 -11.28 -1.45 0.36
C ALA A 199 -11.01 -2.95 0.50
N THR A 200 -9.74 -3.33 0.34
CA THR A 200 -9.26 -4.69 0.55
C THR A 200 -7.90 -4.65 1.25
N PHE A 201 -7.40 -5.79 1.71
CA PHE A 201 -6.07 -5.84 2.28
C PHE A 201 -4.98 -5.85 1.21
N GLN A 202 -3.93 -5.10 1.45
CA GLN A 202 -2.63 -5.34 0.84
C GLN A 202 -1.87 -6.32 1.73
N PHE A 203 -1.70 -7.53 1.25
CA PHE A 203 -0.87 -8.51 1.95
C PHE A 203 0.59 -8.21 1.64
N THR A 204 1.21 -7.44 2.51
CA THR A 204 2.67 -7.34 2.54
C THR A 204 3.15 -8.27 3.64
N GLY A 205 4.05 -9.18 3.37
CA GLY A 205 4.55 -10.19 4.32
C GLY A 205 5.20 -9.62 5.58
N ASP A 206 5.15 -8.32 5.74
CA ASP A 206 5.81 -7.57 6.79
C ASP A 206 4.87 -7.15 7.93
N CYS A 207 3.57 -7.44 7.85
CA CYS A 207 2.61 -7.01 8.85
C CYS A 207 2.18 -8.16 9.77
N PRO A 208 2.58 -8.14 11.05
CA PRO A 208 2.20 -9.16 12.03
C PRO A 208 0.76 -9.00 12.56
N GLY A 209 0.05 -7.96 12.11
CA GLY A 209 -1.30 -7.66 12.59
C GLY A 209 -2.40 -8.54 11.99
N PHE A 210 -2.08 -9.40 11.01
CA PHE A 210 -3.05 -10.34 10.44
C PHE A 210 -3.28 -11.54 11.35
N TYR A 211 -4.54 -11.93 11.54
CA TYR A 211 -4.95 -13.07 12.33
C TYR A 211 -6.17 -13.78 11.73
N LEU A 212 -6.47 -14.99 12.21
CA LEU A 212 -7.61 -15.79 11.77
C LEU A 212 -8.73 -15.74 12.81
N SER A 213 -9.98 -15.64 12.34
CA SER A 213 -11.17 -15.73 13.18
C SER A 213 -12.33 -16.41 12.46
N LYS A 214 -13.22 -17.03 13.21
CA LYS A 214 -14.49 -17.59 12.70
C LYS A 214 -15.53 -16.51 12.46
N THR A 215 -15.37 -15.34 13.05
CA THR A 215 -16.35 -14.25 12.99
C THR A 215 -15.68 -12.97 12.54
N ILE A 216 -16.36 -12.24 11.65
CA ILE A 216 -15.90 -10.95 11.13
C ILE A 216 -16.16 -9.82 12.15
N GLU A 217 -17.03 -10.05 13.09
CA GLU A 217 -17.39 -9.13 14.16
C GLU A 217 -16.17 -8.70 14.98
N ASP A 218 -15.17 -9.57 15.09
CA ASP A 218 -13.92 -9.27 15.80
C ASP A 218 -13.16 -8.08 15.22
N MET A 219 -13.38 -7.78 13.92
CA MET A 219 -12.75 -6.65 13.24
C MET A 219 -13.66 -5.43 13.08
N MET A 220 -14.94 -5.52 13.46
CA MET A 220 -15.89 -4.40 13.25
C MET A 220 -15.42 -3.07 13.82
N PRO A 221 -14.82 -2.97 15.01
CA PRO A 221 -14.29 -1.70 15.52
C PRO A 221 -13.22 -1.08 14.60
N VAL A 222 -12.35 -1.93 14.01
CA VAL A 222 -11.33 -1.48 13.05
C VAL A 222 -11.99 -1.00 11.76
N LEU A 223 -12.94 -1.74 11.21
CA LEU A 223 -13.67 -1.35 9.99
C LEU A 223 -14.41 -0.02 10.18
N GLN A 224 -15.01 0.18 11.35
CA GLN A 224 -15.69 1.44 11.70
C GLN A 224 -14.71 2.62 11.75
N ASP A 225 -13.58 2.46 12.43
CA ASP A 225 -12.54 3.49 12.51
C ASP A 225 -11.96 3.82 11.12
N TYR A 226 -11.67 2.79 10.31
CA TYR A 226 -11.06 2.96 9.00
C TYR A 226 -12.03 3.43 7.92
N SER A 227 -13.32 3.20 8.05
CA SER A 227 -14.31 3.57 7.02
C SER A 227 -14.26 5.06 6.68
N SER A 228 -14.23 5.95 7.67
CA SER A 228 -14.14 7.40 7.46
C SER A 228 -12.78 7.82 6.90
N LYS A 229 -11.68 7.23 7.36
CA LYS A 229 -10.33 7.51 6.88
C LYS A 229 -10.18 7.13 5.40
N ILE A 230 -10.62 5.93 5.02
CA ILE A 230 -10.58 5.43 3.65
C ILE A 230 -11.47 6.27 2.73
N TYR A 231 -12.69 6.59 3.15
CA TYR A 231 -13.59 7.42 2.36
C TYR A 231 -13.00 8.80 2.11
N ASN A 232 -12.54 9.48 3.15
CA ASN A 232 -11.96 10.82 3.05
C ASN A 232 -10.71 10.84 2.17
N PHE A 233 -9.85 9.84 2.29
CA PHE A 233 -8.66 9.71 1.44
C PHE A 233 -9.04 9.58 -0.03
N ASN A 234 -9.99 8.71 -0.38
CA ASN A 234 -10.42 8.54 -1.77
C ASN A 234 -11.07 9.82 -2.33
N MET A 235 -11.86 10.53 -1.51
CA MET A 235 -12.44 11.81 -1.92
C MET A 235 -11.37 12.89 -2.10
N SER A 236 -10.37 12.95 -1.24
CA SER A 236 -9.24 13.87 -1.36
C SER A 236 -8.35 13.53 -2.57
N THR A 237 -8.08 12.25 -2.82
CA THR A 237 -7.35 11.77 -3.98
C THR A 237 -8.07 12.15 -5.28
N ASN A 238 -9.38 11.90 -5.36
CA ASN A 238 -10.18 12.25 -6.54
C ASN A 238 -10.16 13.77 -6.80
N ARG A 239 -10.29 14.59 -5.77
CA ARG A 239 -10.18 16.06 -5.87
C ARG A 239 -8.80 16.45 -6.37
N THR A 240 -7.73 15.88 -5.80
CA THR A 240 -6.35 16.14 -6.19
C THR A 240 -6.11 15.82 -7.67
N ILE A 241 -6.64 14.70 -8.17
CA ILE A 241 -6.56 14.33 -9.59
C ILE A 241 -7.31 15.35 -10.48
N ARG A 242 -8.53 15.73 -10.10
CA ARG A 242 -9.33 16.71 -10.86
C ARG A 242 -8.68 18.09 -10.93
N GLU A 243 -7.87 18.45 -9.97
CA GLU A 243 -7.12 19.70 -9.93
C GLU A 243 -5.75 19.60 -10.65
N GLY A 244 -5.47 18.49 -11.35
CA GLY A 244 -4.27 18.30 -12.15
C GLY A 244 -3.08 17.72 -11.38
N PHE A 245 -3.27 17.27 -10.14
CA PHE A 245 -2.28 16.55 -9.38
C PHE A 245 -2.65 15.06 -9.36
N GLY A 246 -1.95 14.25 -10.13
CA GLY A 246 -2.21 12.81 -10.17
C GLY A 246 -1.74 12.14 -8.89
N ALA A 247 -2.57 12.05 -7.88
CA ALA A 247 -2.39 11.08 -6.82
C ALA A 247 -3.06 9.78 -7.28
N THR A 248 -2.29 8.84 -7.74
CA THR A 248 -2.83 7.52 -8.06
C THR A 248 -2.85 6.65 -6.80
N ASN A 249 -3.96 5.97 -6.56
CA ASN A 249 -3.96 4.76 -5.76
C ASN A 249 -3.11 3.75 -6.52
N ILE A 250 -1.86 3.64 -6.15
CA ILE A 250 -0.98 2.64 -6.74
C ILE A 250 -1.41 1.32 -6.12
N ILE A 251 -2.19 0.55 -6.87
CA ILE A 251 -2.41 -0.86 -6.59
C ILE A 251 -1.12 -1.55 -7.02
N TYR A 252 -0.40 -2.13 -6.06
CA TYR A 252 0.75 -2.98 -6.31
C TYR A 252 0.30 -4.43 -6.41
#